data_4502e3d01142e01d511532c4dad23108
#
_entry.id   4502e3d01142e01d511532c4dad23108
#
_cell.length_a   1.000
_cell.length_b   1.000
_cell.length_c   1.000
_cell.angle_alpha   90.00
_cell.angle_beta   90.00
_cell.angle_gamma   90.00
#
_symmetry.space_group_name_H-M   'P 1'
#
loop_
_entity.id
_entity.type
_entity.pdbx_description
1 polymer ?
#
loop_
_entity_poly.entity_id
_entity_poly.type
_entity_poly.pdbx_seq_one_letter_code
_entity_poly.pdbx_strand_id
1 'polypeptide(L)'
;MAANRQLLGRLGLQLPYPDGLSRKHKPLAAALGKGRWKPWHRLLGGEAAQLLLSGEQFTQPLAEPATLDALLKVLGKWGFRLRVVVFLRDQPDYINARYVHSTRRLYHHQDFDSYVRVQLSERRHIYDYDHLFGQLTRHPDVTSEFLPYGSGFGDPFTRMMETMGWPEPQWGWASADPHKGNVQPGCQGVWLAQAIGERLAALGIDGKRLANAGAVVRRIAERQGWQDDRYCGFDGAAAEAVSAHYSEANDRFAQRVWGCRWRDRVPMVPMEHRVFELPADAEERRRLHDLIGQALQDLGRQNLCVRRALKASPLNIETRPVA
;
A
#
# COMPACT_ATOMS: atom_id res chain seq x y z
N MET A 1 7.04 -14.36 -0.33
CA MET A 1 6.08 -15.45 -0.02
C MET A 1 5.80 -16.38 -1.20
N ALA A 2 5.29 -15.91 -2.34
CA ALA A 2 4.93 -16.81 -3.45
C ALA A 2 6.10 -17.69 -3.94
N ALA A 3 7.31 -17.14 -4.01
CA ALA A 3 8.53 -17.88 -4.39
C ALA A 3 8.87 -19.00 -3.41
N ASN A 4 8.51 -18.85 -2.14
CA ASN A 4 8.81 -19.82 -1.08
C ASN A 4 7.63 -20.77 -0.78
N ARG A 5 6.56 -20.77 -1.58
CA ARG A 5 5.33 -21.52 -1.28
C ARG A 5 5.55 -23.02 -1.10
N GLN A 6 6.32 -23.64 -1.99
CA GLN A 6 6.59 -25.08 -1.90
C GLN A 6 7.40 -25.42 -0.65
N LEU A 7 8.40 -24.60 -0.35
CA LEU A 7 9.22 -24.76 0.83
C LEU A 7 8.39 -24.59 2.11
N LEU A 8 7.57 -23.55 2.19
CA LEU A 8 6.65 -23.34 3.31
C LEU A 8 5.73 -24.55 3.52
N GLY A 9 5.18 -25.11 2.43
CA GLY A 9 4.35 -26.32 2.51
C GLY A 9 5.10 -27.54 3.06
N ARG A 10 6.38 -27.73 2.68
CA ARG A 10 7.23 -28.80 3.25
C ARG A 10 7.50 -28.60 4.75
N LEU A 11 7.54 -27.37 5.19
CA LEU A 11 7.66 -27.00 6.60
C LEU A 11 6.32 -27.07 7.36
N GLY A 12 5.23 -27.48 6.73
CA GLY A 12 3.90 -27.59 7.36
C GLY A 12 3.09 -26.28 7.38
N LEU A 13 3.63 -25.21 6.79
CA LEU A 13 2.94 -23.91 6.73
C LEU A 13 2.28 -23.72 5.36
N GLN A 14 0.98 -23.87 5.30
CA GLN A 14 0.23 -23.72 4.05
C GLN A 14 -0.08 -22.26 3.74
N LEU A 15 0.16 -21.89 2.48
CA LEU A 15 -0.18 -20.58 1.90
C LEU A 15 -1.40 -20.76 0.97
N PRO A 16 -2.62 -20.73 1.50
CA PRO A 16 -3.80 -21.05 0.72
C PRO A 16 -4.19 -19.90 -0.21
N TYR A 17 -4.62 -20.24 -1.41
CA TYR A 17 -5.25 -19.28 -2.32
C TYR A 17 -6.67 -19.76 -2.57
N PRO A 18 -7.71 -19.08 -2.06
CA PRO A 18 -9.07 -19.57 -2.01
C PRO A 18 -9.69 -19.99 -3.35
N ASP A 19 -9.23 -19.40 -4.44
CA ASP A 19 -9.88 -19.55 -5.75
C ASP A 19 -8.95 -20.08 -6.86
N GLY A 20 -7.74 -20.54 -6.51
CA GLY A 20 -6.76 -21.05 -7.51
C GLY A 20 -6.24 -20.01 -8.52
N LEU A 21 -6.93 -18.90 -8.69
CA LEU A 21 -6.67 -17.86 -9.68
C LEU A 21 -5.98 -16.62 -9.11
N SER A 22 -6.14 -16.35 -7.82
CA SER A 22 -5.56 -15.16 -7.17
C SER A 22 -4.46 -15.55 -6.17
N ARG A 23 -3.25 -15.05 -6.42
CA ARG A 23 -2.13 -15.16 -5.46
C ARG A 23 -2.26 -14.16 -4.29
N LYS A 24 -3.47 -13.72 -3.94
CA LYS A 24 -3.74 -12.69 -2.93
C LYS A 24 -4.85 -13.11 -2.00
N HIS A 25 -4.70 -12.81 -0.71
CA HIS A 25 -5.73 -13.08 0.30
C HIS A 25 -6.77 -11.94 0.44
N LYS A 26 -6.75 -10.97 -0.48
CA LYS A 26 -7.70 -9.85 -0.50
C LYS A 26 -9.18 -10.29 -0.45
N PRO A 27 -9.62 -11.35 -1.16
CA PRO A 27 -11.02 -11.82 -1.06
C PRO A 27 -11.39 -12.28 0.35
N LEU A 28 -10.47 -12.92 1.09
CA LEU A 28 -10.70 -13.32 2.49
C LEU A 28 -10.82 -12.12 3.42
N ALA A 29 -9.93 -11.13 3.27
CA ALA A 29 -10.01 -9.88 4.04
C ALA A 29 -11.32 -9.13 3.76
N ALA A 30 -11.75 -9.06 2.50
CA ALA A 30 -13.03 -8.45 2.13
C ALA A 30 -14.24 -9.22 2.66
N ALA A 31 -14.16 -10.56 2.72
CA ALA A 31 -15.19 -11.40 3.32
C ALA A 31 -15.26 -11.18 4.84
N LEU A 32 -14.12 -11.08 5.51
CA LEU A 32 -14.02 -10.78 6.93
C LEU A 32 -14.68 -9.44 7.27
N GLY A 33 -14.30 -8.35 6.61
CA GLY A 33 -14.88 -7.02 6.84
C GLY A 33 -16.38 -6.91 6.52
N LYS A 34 -16.97 -7.91 5.84
CA LYS A 34 -18.39 -7.98 5.52
C LYS A 34 -19.14 -9.05 6.34
N GLY A 35 -18.49 -9.68 7.31
CA GLY A 35 -19.06 -10.78 8.09
C GLY A 35 -19.44 -12.02 7.27
N ARG A 36 -18.77 -12.23 6.14
CA ARG A 36 -19.03 -13.38 5.25
C ARG A 36 -18.12 -14.55 5.59
N TRP A 37 -18.65 -15.55 6.29
CA TRP A 37 -17.86 -16.64 6.87
C TRP A 37 -17.68 -17.86 5.94
N LYS A 38 -18.47 -18.03 4.91
CA LYS A 38 -18.38 -19.19 3.99
C LYS A 38 -16.98 -19.41 3.41
N PRO A 39 -16.25 -18.39 2.91
CA PRO A 39 -14.87 -18.58 2.46
C PRO A 39 -13.91 -19.02 3.57
N TRP A 40 -14.11 -18.51 4.80
CA TRP A 40 -13.33 -18.88 5.97
C TRP A 40 -13.57 -20.32 6.41
N HIS A 41 -14.81 -20.76 6.50
CA HIS A 41 -15.14 -22.16 6.83
C HIS A 41 -14.57 -23.14 5.82
N ARG A 42 -14.59 -22.80 4.51
CA ARG A 42 -13.98 -23.61 3.47
C ARG A 42 -12.45 -23.69 3.65
N LEU A 43 -11.82 -22.58 4.01
CA LEU A 43 -10.38 -22.53 4.25
C LEU A 43 -9.97 -23.35 5.49
N LEU A 44 -10.66 -23.14 6.60
CA LEU A 44 -10.36 -23.75 7.89
C LEU A 44 -10.73 -25.23 7.95
N GLY A 45 -11.69 -25.69 7.17
CA GLY A 45 -12.09 -27.09 7.08
C GLY A 45 -11.16 -27.99 6.26
N GLY A 46 -10.02 -27.45 5.77
CA GLY A 46 -8.97 -28.25 5.13
C GLY A 46 -8.07 -28.97 6.15
N GLU A 47 -7.13 -29.76 5.65
CA GLU A 47 -6.21 -30.57 6.47
C GLU A 47 -5.01 -29.77 7.03
N ALA A 48 -4.94 -28.48 6.80
CA ALA A 48 -3.81 -27.66 7.19
C ALA A 48 -3.76 -27.43 8.70
N ALA A 49 -2.69 -27.84 9.35
CA ALA A 49 -2.44 -27.53 10.76
C ALA A 49 -2.06 -26.06 10.98
N GLN A 50 -1.41 -25.43 10.01
CA GLN A 50 -0.98 -24.03 10.05
C GLN A 50 -1.25 -23.34 8.72
N LEU A 51 -1.80 -22.12 8.81
CA LEU A 51 -2.18 -21.30 7.67
C LEU A 51 -1.47 -19.95 7.74
N LEU A 52 -0.81 -19.54 6.66
CA LEU A 52 -0.25 -18.20 6.52
C LEU A 52 -1.09 -17.37 5.56
N LEU A 53 -1.69 -16.31 6.06
CA LEU A 53 -2.44 -15.33 5.26
C LEU A 53 -1.68 -14.01 5.23
N SER A 54 -1.58 -13.38 4.07
CA SER A 54 -0.89 -12.11 3.92
C SER A 54 -1.70 -11.14 3.09
N GLY A 55 -1.87 -9.92 3.61
CA GLY A 55 -2.55 -8.86 2.90
C GLY A 55 -2.75 -7.63 3.79
N GLU A 56 -2.46 -6.46 3.24
CA GLU A 56 -2.70 -5.18 3.90
C GLU A 56 -4.18 -4.93 4.21
N GLN A 57 -5.07 -5.57 3.46
CA GLN A 57 -6.51 -5.41 3.62
C GLN A 57 -7.07 -6.04 4.90
N PHE A 58 -6.29 -6.85 5.62
CA PHE A 58 -6.67 -7.38 6.94
C PHE A 58 -6.59 -6.33 8.04
N THR A 59 -5.80 -5.27 7.86
CA THR A 59 -5.54 -4.27 8.89
C THR A 59 -6.82 -3.69 9.48
N GLN A 60 -7.70 -3.16 8.66
CA GLN A 60 -8.95 -2.53 9.14
C GLN A 60 -9.95 -3.53 9.75
N PRO A 61 -10.27 -4.67 9.11
CA PRO A 61 -11.12 -5.67 9.75
C PRO A 61 -10.61 -6.19 11.09
N LEU A 62 -9.30 -6.35 11.26
CA LEU A 62 -8.71 -6.81 12.51
C LEU A 62 -8.62 -5.71 13.58
N ALA A 63 -8.63 -4.44 13.19
CA ALA A 63 -8.70 -3.31 14.10
C ALA A 63 -10.12 -3.10 14.68
N GLU A 64 -11.15 -3.65 14.05
CA GLU A 64 -12.54 -3.55 14.48
C GLU A 64 -12.86 -4.64 15.53
N PRO A 65 -13.17 -4.27 16.79
CA PRO A 65 -13.34 -5.23 17.87
C PRO A 65 -14.36 -6.34 17.58
N ALA A 66 -15.55 -5.97 17.12
CA ALA A 66 -16.62 -6.95 16.83
C ALA A 66 -16.23 -7.93 15.71
N THR A 67 -15.44 -7.46 14.72
CA THR A 67 -14.95 -8.30 13.62
C THR A 67 -13.86 -9.25 14.10
N LEU A 68 -12.95 -8.77 14.94
CA LEU A 68 -11.91 -9.60 15.56
C LEU A 68 -12.51 -10.70 16.43
N ASP A 69 -13.43 -10.35 17.34
CA ASP A 69 -14.13 -11.32 18.20
C ASP A 69 -14.89 -12.38 17.40
N ALA A 70 -15.56 -11.96 16.33
CA ALA A 70 -16.26 -12.90 15.45
C ALA A 70 -15.28 -13.83 14.71
N LEU A 71 -14.13 -13.33 14.28
CA LEU A 71 -13.07 -14.17 13.68
C LEU A 71 -12.53 -15.17 14.69
N LEU A 72 -12.22 -14.75 15.90
CA LEU A 72 -11.70 -15.63 16.95
C LEU A 72 -12.68 -16.75 17.31
N LYS A 73 -13.97 -16.45 17.36
CA LYS A 73 -15.02 -17.47 17.54
C LYS A 73 -15.04 -18.50 16.39
N VAL A 74 -14.86 -18.04 15.16
CA VAL A 74 -14.78 -18.93 14.00
C VAL A 74 -13.52 -19.78 14.05
N LEU A 75 -12.36 -19.17 14.32
CA LEU A 75 -11.08 -19.87 14.41
C LEU A 75 -11.09 -20.93 15.53
N GLY A 76 -11.63 -20.58 16.71
CA GLY A 76 -11.75 -21.50 17.86
C GLY A 76 -12.59 -22.74 17.58
N LYS A 77 -13.66 -22.64 16.77
CA LYS A 77 -14.47 -23.79 16.33
C LYS A 77 -13.68 -24.80 15.49
N TRP A 78 -12.61 -24.35 14.83
CA TRP A 78 -11.74 -25.19 14.00
C TRP A 78 -10.39 -25.49 14.67
N GLY A 79 -10.23 -25.15 15.95
CA GLY A 79 -9.00 -25.40 16.71
C GLY A 79 -7.82 -24.50 16.36
N PHE A 80 -8.05 -23.41 15.60
CA PHE A 80 -7.00 -22.46 15.23
C PHE A 80 -6.85 -21.35 16.26
N ARG A 81 -5.61 -20.90 16.45
CA ARG A 81 -5.25 -19.67 17.18
C ARG A 81 -4.77 -18.61 16.21
N LEU A 82 -5.03 -17.34 16.52
CA LEU A 82 -4.63 -16.21 15.72
C LEU A 82 -3.27 -15.67 16.17
N ARG A 83 -2.30 -15.65 15.26
CA ARG A 83 -1.05 -14.88 15.40
C ARG A 83 -1.00 -13.84 14.30
N VAL A 84 -0.72 -12.59 14.64
CA VAL A 84 -0.67 -11.46 13.71
C VAL A 84 0.72 -10.86 13.71
N VAL A 85 1.35 -10.75 12.54
CA VAL A 85 2.61 -10.04 12.35
C VAL A 85 2.33 -8.80 11.51
N VAL A 86 2.65 -7.63 12.05
CA VAL A 86 2.40 -6.32 11.42
C VAL A 86 3.73 -5.61 11.17
N PHE A 87 3.94 -5.17 9.94
CA PHE A 87 5.04 -4.31 9.61
C PHE A 87 4.62 -2.85 9.71
N LEU A 88 5.36 -2.07 10.51
CA LEU A 88 5.09 -0.67 10.80
C LEU A 88 6.13 0.22 10.11
N ARG A 89 5.65 1.24 9.44
CA ARG A 89 6.46 2.24 8.76
C ARG A 89 6.37 3.57 9.50
N ASP A 90 7.44 4.35 9.52
CA ASP A 90 7.34 5.73 10.00
C ASP A 90 6.30 6.52 9.22
N GLN A 91 5.53 7.36 9.90
CA GLN A 91 4.36 8.00 9.28
C GLN A 91 4.70 8.88 8.08
N PRO A 92 5.74 9.72 8.07
CA PRO A 92 6.10 10.48 6.87
C PRO A 92 6.37 9.57 5.67
N ASP A 93 7.17 8.50 5.84
CA ASP A 93 7.45 7.54 4.79
C ASP A 93 6.17 6.80 4.34
N TYR A 94 5.29 6.46 5.29
CA TYR A 94 4.02 5.80 4.95
C TYR A 94 3.07 6.72 4.18
N ILE A 95 2.93 7.98 4.59
CA ILE A 95 2.09 8.98 3.92
C ILE A 95 2.60 9.21 2.50
N ASN A 96 3.92 9.42 2.33
CA ASN A 96 4.54 9.61 1.02
C ASN A 96 4.31 8.38 0.11
N ALA A 97 4.54 7.19 0.61
CA ALA A 97 4.32 5.96 -0.16
C ALA A 97 2.85 5.77 -0.55
N ARG A 98 1.90 6.11 0.32
CA ARG A 98 0.47 6.06 0.02
C ARG A 98 0.05 7.11 -1.00
N TYR A 99 0.60 8.32 -0.90
CA TYR A 99 0.37 9.36 -1.90
C TYR A 99 0.77 8.86 -3.29
N VAL A 100 2.02 8.44 -3.46
CA VAL A 100 2.52 7.89 -4.73
C VAL A 100 1.66 6.72 -5.23
N HIS A 101 1.29 5.81 -4.32
CA HIS A 101 0.48 4.64 -4.69
C HIS A 101 -0.92 5.02 -5.17
N SER A 102 -1.59 5.97 -4.51
CA SER A 102 -2.94 6.40 -4.86
C SER A 102 -2.96 7.32 -6.09
N THR A 103 -1.99 8.22 -6.20
CA THR A 103 -1.85 9.13 -7.36
C THR A 103 -1.60 8.35 -8.64
N ARG A 104 -0.62 7.43 -8.67
CA ARG A 104 -0.35 6.61 -9.87
C ARG A 104 -1.53 5.75 -10.29
N ARG A 105 -2.48 5.47 -9.39
CA ARG A 105 -3.73 4.76 -9.67
C ARG A 105 -4.86 5.67 -10.11
N LEU A 106 -4.61 6.97 -10.17
CA LEU A 106 -5.57 8.01 -10.48
C LEU A 106 -6.73 8.07 -9.46
N TYR A 107 -6.48 7.70 -8.20
CA TYR A 107 -7.48 7.77 -7.14
C TYR A 107 -7.76 9.19 -6.68
N HIS A 108 -6.84 10.10 -6.91
CA HIS A 108 -6.94 11.55 -6.74
C HIS A 108 -5.88 12.23 -7.60
N HIS A 109 -6.00 13.55 -7.74
CA HIS A 109 -5.06 14.42 -8.45
C HIS A 109 -4.61 15.60 -7.57
N GLN A 110 -4.85 15.53 -6.26
CA GLN A 110 -4.42 16.54 -5.31
C GLN A 110 -2.91 16.67 -5.28
N ASP A 111 -2.40 17.89 -5.06
CA ASP A 111 -1.01 18.12 -4.69
C ASP A 111 -0.67 17.45 -3.36
N PHE A 112 0.62 17.32 -3.08
CA PHE A 112 1.09 16.58 -1.91
C PHE A 112 0.69 17.24 -0.59
N ASP A 113 0.80 18.56 -0.49
CA ASP A 113 0.50 19.31 0.74
C ASP A 113 -0.99 19.25 1.08
N SER A 114 -1.85 19.39 0.08
CA SER A 114 -3.29 19.21 0.24
C SER A 114 -3.64 17.79 0.67
N TYR A 115 -2.96 16.79 0.11
CA TYR A 115 -3.13 15.40 0.52
C TYR A 115 -2.72 15.19 1.98
N VAL A 116 -1.54 15.68 2.40
CA VAL A 116 -1.06 15.59 3.79
C VAL A 116 -2.02 16.26 4.75
N ARG A 117 -2.48 17.49 4.46
CA ARG A 117 -3.47 18.19 5.28
C ARG A 117 -4.75 17.39 5.48
N VAL A 118 -5.26 16.75 4.43
CA VAL A 118 -6.43 15.86 4.53
C VAL A 118 -6.14 14.65 5.41
N GLN A 119 -4.96 14.02 5.27
CA GLN A 119 -4.62 12.87 6.11
C GLN A 119 -4.50 13.23 7.59
N LEU A 120 -3.97 14.40 7.92
CA LEU A 120 -3.83 14.87 9.30
C LEU A 120 -5.15 15.38 9.90
N SER A 121 -6.04 15.97 9.07
CA SER A 121 -7.33 16.50 9.52
C SER A 121 -8.42 15.44 9.64
N GLU A 122 -8.37 14.40 8.83
CA GLU A 122 -9.32 13.30 8.91
C GLU A 122 -9.06 12.50 10.20
N ARG A 123 -10.12 12.22 10.96
CA ARG A 123 -10.08 11.29 12.09
C ARG A 123 -9.85 9.83 11.63
N ARG A 124 -9.14 9.67 10.52
CA ARG A 124 -8.74 8.36 10.00
C ARG A 124 -7.51 7.91 10.75
N HIS A 125 -7.72 7.06 11.71
CA HIS A 125 -6.67 6.54 12.59
C HIS A 125 -5.72 5.52 11.92
N ILE A 126 -5.60 5.50 10.60
CA ILE A 126 -4.72 4.54 9.90
C ILE A 126 -3.23 4.79 10.14
N TYR A 127 -2.88 6.00 10.58
CA TYR A 127 -1.51 6.40 10.94
C TYR A 127 -1.31 6.49 12.46
N ASP A 128 -2.38 6.47 13.23
CA ASP A 128 -2.35 6.36 14.68
C ASP A 128 -2.30 4.88 15.06
N TYR A 129 -1.12 4.37 15.27
CA TYR A 129 -0.91 2.95 15.54
C TYR A 129 -1.42 2.54 16.92
N ASP A 130 -1.43 3.46 17.90
CA ASP A 130 -2.00 3.20 19.23
C ASP A 130 -3.51 2.96 19.16
N HIS A 131 -4.21 3.76 18.38
CA HIS A 131 -5.62 3.57 18.11
C HIS A 131 -5.87 2.34 17.23
N LEU A 132 -5.17 2.25 16.08
CA LEU A 132 -5.40 1.23 15.05
C LEU A 132 -5.20 -0.20 15.58
N PHE A 133 -4.14 -0.42 16.36
CA PHE A 133 -3.77 -1.75 16.86
C PHE A 133 -4.05 -1.96 18.33
N GLY A 134 -4.67 -0.98 19.01
CA GLY A 134 -4.96 -1.06 20.44
C GLY A 134 -5.74 -2.32 20.84
N GLN A 135 -6.69 -2.74 20.00
CA GLN A 135 -7.45 -3.96 20.22
C GLN A 135 -6.59 -5.22 20.08
N LEU A 136 -5.79 -5.32 19.02
CA LEU A 136 -4.89 -6.45 18.80
C LEU A 136 -3.86 -6.62 19.91
N THR A 137 -3.33 -5.50 20.44
CA THR A 137 -2.29 -5.53 21.47
C THR A 137 -2.83 -5.89 22.88
N ARG A 138 -4.14 -5.79 23.11
CA ARG A 138 -4.77 -6.05 24.42
C ARG A 138 -5.59 -7.32 24.43
N HIS A 139 -5.89 -7.91 23.28
CA HIS A 139 -6.76 -9.09 23.22
C HIS A 139 -6.04 -10.34 23.75
N PRO A 140 -6.56 -11.02 24.77
CA PRO A 140 -5.88 -12.14 25.42
C PRO A 140 -5.67 -13.35 24.50
N ASP A 141 -6.56 -13.56 23.53
CA ASP A 141 -6.52 -14.71 22.61
C ASP A 141 -5.75 -14.42 21.31
N VAL A 142 -5.08 -13.26 21.21
CA VAL A 142 -4.32 -12.87 20.03
C VAL A 142 -2.84 -12.70 20.38
N THR A 143 -1.98 -13.45 19.71
CA THR A 143 -0.54 -13.14 19.72
C THR A 143 -0.23 -12.16 18.61
N SER A 144 0.20 -10.94 18.97
CA SER A 144 0.53 -9.90 18.00
C SER A 144 1.99 -9.46 18.08
N GLU A 145 2.65 -9.39 16.94
CA GLU A 145 4.05 -9.00 16.78
C GLU A 145 4.13 -7.80 15.84
N PHE A 146 4.89 -6.80 16.22
CA PHE A 146 5.03 -5.56 15.44
C PHE A 146 6.49 -5.36 15.06
N LEU A 147 6.76 -5.25 13.76
CA LEU A 147 8.10 -5.15 13.20
C LEU A 147 8.26 -3.83 12.46
N PRO A 148 9.31 -3.06 12.73
CA PRO A 148 9.62 -1.89 11.93
C PRO A 148 9.86 -2.26 10.46
N TYR A 149 9.44 -1.40 9.53
CA TYR A 149 9.61 -1.56 8.09
C TYR A 149 10.34 -0.36 7.49
N GLY A 150 11.37 -0.63 6.70
CA GLY A 150 12.15 0.39 6.00
C GLY A 150 13.47 -0.19 5.48
N SER A 151 14.23 0.61 4.75
CA SER A 151 15.47 0.18 4.08
C SER A 151 16.56 -0.33 5.04
N GLY A 152 16.54 0.13 6.30
CA GLY A 152 17.54 -0.27 7.31
C GLY A 152 17.23 -1.59 8.04
N PHE A 153 16.11 -2.26 7.76
CA PHE A 153 15.64 -3.38 8.59
C PHE A 153 15.79 -4.77 7.93
N GLY A 154 16.37 -4.87 6.76
CA GLY A 154 16.53 -6.14 6.04
C GLY A 154 15.24 -6.65 5.38
N ASP A 155 15.29 -7.90 4.89
CA ASP A 155 14.15 -8.48 4.15
C ASP A 155 12.94 -8.75 5.06
N PRO A 156 11.77 -8.17 4.76
CA PRO A 156 10.59 -8.34 5.60
C PRO A 156 10.11 -9.79 5.69
N PHE A 157 10.31 -10.59 4.64
CA PHE A 157 9.87 -11.98 4.67
C PHE A 157 10.73 -12.82 5.64
N THR A 158 12.04 -12.69 5.57
CA THR A 158 12.98 -13.35 6.49
C THR A 158 12.66 -12.98 7.94
N ARG A 159 12.52 -11.68 8.23
CA ARG A 159 12.20 -11.19 9.58
C ARG A 159 10.86 -11.71 10.10
N MET A 160 9.85 -11.79 9.25
CA MET A 160 8.57 -12.38 9.60
C MET A 160 8.74 -13.86 9.98
N MET A 161 9.50 -14.62 9.18
CA MET A 161 9.71 -16.05 9.43
C MET A 161 10.47 -16.28 10.75
N GLU A 162 11.54 -15.53 11.00
CA GLU A 162 12.28 -15.54 12.26
C GLU A 162 11.37 -15.24 13.46
N THR A 163 10.56 -14.16 13.36
CA THR A 163 9.62 -13.77 14.42
C THR A 163 8.61 -14.87 14.70
N MET A 164 8.17 -15.59 13.67
CA MET A 164 7.26 -16.73 13.82
C MET A 164 7.94 -18.02 14.32
N GLY A 165 9.27 -18.04 14.48
CA GLY A 165 10.03 -19.20 14.89
C GLY A 165 10.31 -20.21 13.77
N TRP A 166 10.28 -19.76 12.52
CA TRP A 166 10.62 -20.58 11.35
C TRP A 166 12.06 -20.29 10.92
N PRO A 167 13.00 -21.21 11.13
CA PRO A 167 14.41 -21.00 10.81
C PRO A 167 14.61 -20.86 9.31
N GLU A 168 15.61 -20.07 8.95
CA GLU A 168 16.04 -19.96 7.57
C GLU A 168 16.62 -21.31 7.10
N PRO A 169 16.20 -21.83 5.93
CA PRO A 169 16.78 -23.04 5.35
C PRO A 169 18.28 -22.83 5.02
N GLN A 170 19.07 -23.91 4.97
CA GLN A 170 20.50 -23.83 4.65
C GLN A 170 20.81 -23.13 3.31
N TRP A 171 19.89 -23.19 2.34
CA TRP A 171 20.01 -22.51 1.04
C TRP A 171 19.36 -21.14 0.99
N GLY A 172 18.95 -20.61 2.14
CA GLY A 172 18.27 -19.32 2.23
C GLY A 172 16.81 -19.33 1.76
N TRP A 173 16.11 -18.23 2.03
CA TRP A 173 14.80 -17.97 1.43
C TRP A 173 14.96 -17.44 0.00
N ALA A 174 14.12 -17.89 -0.93
CA ALA A 174 14.09 -17.29 -2.25
C ALA A 174 13.69 -15.82 -2.13
N SER A 175 14.57 -14.94 -2.56
CA SER A 175 14.32 -13.50 -2.60
C SER A 175 13.25 -13.16 -3.65
N ALA A 176 12.44 -12.15 -3.36
CA ALA A 176 11.59 -11.58 -4.39
C ALA A 176 12.48 -10.84 -5.42
N ASP A 177 12.16 -11.00 -6.70
CA ASP A 177 12.79 -10.20 -7.75
C ASP A 177 12.51 -8.71 -7.49
N PRO A 178 13.52 -7.89 -7.19
CA PRO A 178 13.33 -6.48 -6.88
C PRO A 178 12.68 -5.71 -8.03
N HIS A 179 12.87 -6.15 -9.28
CA HIS A 179 12.28 -5.53 -10.47
C HIS A 179 10.82 -5.93 -10.70
N LYS A 180 10.34 -7.01 -10.06
CA LYS A 180 8.91 -7.41 -10.11
C LYS A 180 8.08 -6.84 -8.96
N GLY A 181 8.69 -6.05 -8.09
CA GLY A 181 8.05 -5.44 -6.94
C GLY A 181 7.12 -4.27 -7.29
N ASN A 182 6.73 -3.57 -6.26
CA ASN A 182 5.86 -2.39 -6.35
C ASN A 182 6.70 -1.15 -6.66
N VAL A 183 7.34 -1.12 -7.84
CA VAL A 183 8.24 -0.04 -8.25
C VAL A 183 7.47 1.27 -8.33
N GLN A 184 8.03 2.34 -7.78
CA GLN A 184 7.47 3.69 -7.89
C GLN A 184 7.61 4.18 -9.35
N PRO A 185 6.69 5.03 -9.83
CA PRO A 185 6.73 5.55 -11.19
C PRO A 185 7.77 6.67 -11.40
N GLY A 186 8.51 7.05 -10.34
CA GLY A 186 9.41 8.21 -10.35
C GLY A 186 8.68 9.55 -10.22
N CYS A 187 9.44 10.64 -10.13
CA CYS A 187 8.89 12.00 -10.02
C CYS A 187 8.03 12.38 -11.24
N GLN A 188 8.54 12.16 -12.44
CA GLN A 188 7.79 12.41 -13.67
C GLN A 188 6.55 11.54 -13.78
N GLY A 189 6.61 10.30 -13.30
CA GLY A 189 5.45 9.40 -13.31
C GLY A 189 4.36 9.81 -12.33
N VAL A 190 4.70 10.43 -11.19
CA VAL A 190 3.74 11.03 -10.26
C VAL A 190 3.11 12.27 -10.90
N TRP A 191 3.92 13.16 -11.47
CA TRP A 191 3.44 14.32 -12.22
C TRP A 191 2.48 13.92 -13.35
N LEU A 192 2.87 12.95 -14.19
CA LEU A 192 2.02 12.45 -15.26
C LEU A 192 0.67 11.94 -14.74
N ALA A 193 0.68 11.22 -13.62
CA ALA A 193 -0.55 10.70 -13.02
C ALA A 193 -1.47 11.82 -12.51
N GLN A 194 -0.91 12.88 -11.92
CA GLN A 194 -1.65 14.08 -11.51
C GLN A 194 -2.28 14.76 -12.72
N ALA A 195 -1.49 15.05 -13.75
CA ALA A 195 -1.97 15.70 -14.97
C ALA A 195 -3.08 14.89 -15.68
N ILE A 196 -2.96 13.57 -15.74
CA ILE A 196 -4.03 12.69 -16.25
C ILE A 196 -5.27 12.79 -15.35
N GLY A 197 -5.09 12.75 -14.03
CA GLY A 197 -6.18 12.85 -13.05
C GLY A 197 -6.96 14.15 -13.18
N GLU A 198 -6.29 15.27 -13.36
CA GLU A 198 -6.90 16.60 -13.61
C GLU A 198 -7.73 16.62 -14.91
N ARG A 199 -7.17 16.05 -15.98
CA ARG A 199 -7.89 15.95 -17.26
C ARG A 199 -9.13 15.06 -17.16
N LEU A 200 -9.04 13.95 -16.43
CA LEU A 200 -10.19 13.08 -16.17
C LEU A 200 -11.24 13.78 -15.31
N ALA A 201 -10.85 14.53 -14.28
CA ALA A 201 -11.74 15.31 -13.45
C ALA A 201 -12.46 16.39 -14.26
N ALA A 202 -11.75 17.11 -15.15
CA ALA A 202 -12.34 18.08 -16.07
C ALA A 202 -13.37 17.46 -17.03
N LEU A 203 -13.24 16.16 -17.32
CA LEU A 203 -14.21 15.37 -18.10
C LEU A 203 -15.33 14.75 -17.24
N GLY A 204 -15.37 15.04 -15.93
CA GLY A 204 -16.33 14.46 -15.00
C GLY A 204 -16.11 12.97 -14.70
N ILE A 205 -14.89 12.45 -14.91
CA ILE A 205 -14.55 11.04 -14.75
C ILE A 205 -13.83 10.81 -13.43
N ASP A 206 -14.39 9.94 -12.59
CA ASP A 206 -13.72 9.46 -11.37
C ASP A 206 -12.69 8.37 -11.72
N GLY A 207 -11.41 8.69 -11.56
CA GLY A 207 -10.30 7.78 -11.83
C GLY A 207 -10.34 6.48 -10.99
N LYS A 208 -10.95 6.49 -9.80
CA LYS A 208 -11.12 5.28 -8.95
C LYS A 208 -11.92 4.18 -9.63
N ARG A 209 -12.78 4.55 -10.56
CA ARG A 209 -13.66 3.62 -11.29
C ARG A 209 -13.02 3.06 -12.54
N LEU A 210 -11.83 3.54 -12.90
CA LEU A 210 -11.17 3.12 -14.14
C LEU A 210 -10.41 1.80 -13.93
N ALA A 211 -10.70 0.83 -14.80
CA ALA A 211 -9.94 -0.41 -14.84
C ALA A 211 -8.52 -0.14 -15.34
N ASN A 212 -7.54 -0.78 -14.67
CA ASN A 212 -6.12 -0.76 -15.06
C ASN A 212 -5.45 0.62 -15.18
N ALA A 213 -6.03 1.68 -14.62
CA ALA A 213 -5.51 3.03 -14.72
C ALA A 213 -4.03 3.13 -14.33
N GLY A 214 -3.67 2.57 -13.16
CA GLY A 214 -2.28 2.56 -12.70
C GLY A 214 -1.31 1.74 -13.55
N ALA A 215 -1.80 0.83 -14.39
CA ALA A 215 -0.97 0.09 -15.33
C ALA A 215 -0.56 0.95 -16.53
N VAL A 216 -1.39 1.92 -16.93
CA VAL A 216 -1.04 2.86 -18.01
C VAL A 216 0.10 3.77 -17.56
N VAL A 217 -0.03 4.42 -16.39
CA VAL A 217 1.03 5.27 -15.82
C VAL A 217 2.34 4.50 -15.66
N ARG A 218 2.28 3.31 -15.06
CA ARG A 218 3.47 2.48 -14.87
C ARG A 218 4.16 2.15 -16.17
N ARG A 219 3.42 1.72 -17.19
CA ARG A 219 3.99 1.37 -18.51
C ARG A 219 4.69 2.54 -19.17
N ILE A 220 4.15 3.75 -19.04
CA ILE A 220 4.79 4.96 -19.57
C ILE A 220 6.07 5.24 -18.80
N ALA A 221 6.02 5.25 -17.46
CA ALA A 221 7.19 5.46 -16.62
C ALA A 221 8.31 4.43 -16.90
N GLU A 222 7.95 3.15 -17.08
CA GLU A 222 8.89 2.08 -17.46
C GLU A 222 9.54 2.36 -18.83
N ARG A 223 8.76 2.74 -19.82
CA ARG A 223 9.30 3.05 -21.17
C ARG A 223 10.21 4.28 -21.21
N GLN A 224 9.97 5.23 -20.30
CA GLN A 224 10.75 6.46 -20.19
C GLN A 224 11.93 6.35 -19.21
N GLY A 225 12.08 5.23 -18.49
CA GLY A 225 13.16 5.03 -17.52
C GLY A 225 13.06 5.90 -16.26
N TRP A 226 11.84 6.31 -15.87
CA TRP A 226 11.62 7.28 -14.76
C TRP A 226 11.66 6.67 -13.35
N GLN A 227 11.81 5.35 -13.23
CA GLN A 227 11.64 4.66 -11.94
C GLN A 227 12.76 4.92 -10.94
N ASP A 228 13.92 5.33 -11.39
CA ASP A 228 15.11 5.53 -10.53
C ASP A 228 15.04 6.84 -9.75
N ASP A 229 14.29 7.82 -10.25
CA ASP A 229 14.10 9.11 -9.60
C ASP A 229 12.88 9.07 -8.67
N ARG A 230 13.11 8.63 -7.42
CA ARG A 230 12.04 8.40 -6.45
C ARG A 230 11.41 9.70 -5.97
N TYR A 231 10.10 9.78 -6.08
CA TYR A 231 9.32 10.91 -5.56
C TYR A 231 9.34 10.97 -4.03
N CYS A 232 9.57 12.17 -3.51
CA CYS A 232 9.36 12.53 -2.11
C CYS A 232 8.76 13.93 -2.03
N GLY A 233 7.51 14.03 -1.54
CA GLY A 233 6.84 15.33 -1.37
C GLY A 233 7.21 16.05 -0.08
N PHE A 234 7.82 15.36 0.90
CA PHE A 234 8.26 15.98 2.15
C PHE A 234 9.62 16.64 2.02
N ASP A 235 9.75 17.81 2.60
CA ASP A 235 11.02 18.32 3.13
C ASP A 235 11.23 17.87 4.59
N GLY A 236 12.38 18.19 5.16
CA GLY A 236 12.73 17.81 6.52
C GLY A 236 11.74 18.39 7.55
N ALA A 237 11.36 19.66 7.43
CA ALA A 237 10.49 20.35 8.38
C ALA A 237 9.06 19.79 8.36
N ALA A 238 8.51 19.54 7.19
CA ALA A 238 7.18 18.94 7.04
C ALA A 238 7.14 17.49 7.56
N ALA A 239 8.21 16.72 7.32
CA ALA A 239 8.34 15.37 7.86
C ALA A 239 8.43 15.36 9.39
N GLU A 240 9.19 16.28 9.97
CA GLU A 240 9.28 16.48 11.43
C GLU A 240 7.93 16.86 12.03
N ALA A 241 7.18 17.77 11.40
CA ALA A 241 5.85 18.16 11.86
C ALA A 241 4.87 16.97 11.89
N VAL A 242 4.88 16.13 10.86
CA VAL A 242 4.08 14.89 10.83
C VAL A 242 4.54 13.94 11.93
N SER A 243 5.84 13.76 12.11
CA SER A 243 6.40 12.90 13.16
C SER A 243 6.02 13.37 14.55
N ALA A 244 6.06 14.68 14.80
CA ALA A 244 5.66 15.30 16.06
C ALA A 244 4.17 15.10 16.33
N HIS A 245 3.32 15.20 15.29
CA HIS A 245 1.87 14.98 15.41
C HIS A 245 1.51 13.60 15.97
N TYR A 246 2.28 12.57 15.61
CA TYR A 246 2.03 11.19 16.06
C TYR A 246 2.91 10.73 17.23
N SER A 247 3.84 11.57 17.72
CA SER A 247 4.89 11.15 18.67
C SER A 247 4.33 10.54 19.96
N GLU A 248 3.36 11.19 20.57
CA GLU A 248 2.75 10.70 21.83
C GLU A 248 2.01 9.37 21.66
N ALA A 249 1.23 9.24 20.58
CA ALA A 249 0.51 8.00 20.27
C ALA A 249 1.50 6.86 19.93
N ASN A 250 2.54 7.18 19.17
CA ASN A 250 3.60 6.24 18.84
C ASN A 250 4.36 5.75 20.08
N ASP A 251 4.70 6.64 21.01
CA ASP A 251 5.40 6.27 22.25
C ASP A 251 4.52 5.42 23.16
N ARG A 252 3.22 5.74 23.30
CA ARG A 252 2.28 4.87 24.04
C ARG A 252 2.19 3.47 23.41
N PHE A 253 2.11 3.41 22.09
CA PHE A 253 2.10 2.15 21.36
C PHE A 253 3.39 1.36 21.56
N ALA A 254 4.56 2.00 21.32
CA ALA A 254 5.88 1.39 21.42
C ALA A 254 6.17 0.89 22.84
N GLN A 255 5.81 1.67 23.85
CA GLN A 255 5.94 1.26 25.26
C GLN A 255 5.15 -0.03 25.55
N ARG A 256 3.94 -0.17 24.96
CA ARG A 256 3.10 -1.36 25.13
C ARG A 256 3.66 -2.59 24.44
N VAL A 257 4.19 -2.44 23.20
CA VAL A 257 4.57 -3.59 22.37
C VAL A 257 6.04 -3.93 22.43
N TRP A 258 6.90 -2.95 22.74
CA TRP A 258 8.36 -3.12 22.75
C TRP A 258 9.03 -2.72 24.08
N GLY A 259 8.32 -2.07 25.01
CA GLY A 259 8.87 -1.61 26.28
C GLY A 259 9.87 -0.45 26.14
N CYS A 260 9.85 0.31 25.05
CA CYS A 260 10.76 1.42 24.79
C CYS A 260 10.04 2.56 24.05
N ARG A 261 10.75 3.65 23.72
CA ARG A 261 10.19 4.72 22.91
C ARG A 261 10.12 4.32 21.42
N TRP A 262 9.20 4.93 20.67
CA TRP A 262 9.06 4.68 19.25
C TRP A 262 10.37 4.86 18.47
N ARG A 263 11.07 5.97 18.70
CA ARG A 263 12.33 6.30 17.98
C ARG A 263 13.50 5.38 18.29
N ASP A 264 13.45 4.61 19.37
CA ASP A 264 14.46 3.60 19.68
C ASP A 264 14.34 2.38 18.73
N ARG A 265 13.17 2.17 18.13
CA ARG A 265 12.88 1.05 17.22
C ARG A 265 12.63 1.49 15.78
N VAL A 266 12.07 2.66 15.58
CA VAL A 266 11.73 3.22 14.27
C VAL A 266 12.41 4.57 14.12
N PRO A 267 13.68 4.59 13.69
CA PRO A 267 14.38 5.84 13.44
C PRO A 267 13.69 6.64 12.35
N MET A 268 13.76 7.95 12.44
CA MET A 268 13.28 8.82 11.37
C MET A 268 14.17 8.64 10.14
N VAL A 269 13.55 8.37 9.01
CA VAL A 269 14.26 8.34 7.73
C VAL A 269 14.40 9.78 7.24
N PRO A 270 15.60 10.24 6.90
CA PRO A 270 15.77 11.55 6.29
C PRO A 270 14.91 11.67 5.02
N MET A 271 14.08 12.70 4.96
CA MET A 271 13.24 13.00 3.79
C MET A 271 13.91 14.09 2.98
N GLU A 272 14.21 13.79 1.73
CA GLU A 272 14.76 14.72 0.77
C GLU A 272 13.66 15.08 -0.22
N HIS A 273 13.25 16.35 -0.24
CA HIS A 273 12.22 16.82 -1.17
C HIS A 273 12.66 16.57 -2.60
N ARG A 274 11.83 15.80 -3.32
CA ARG A 274 12.12 15.44 -4.71
C ARG A 274 10.82 15.32 -5.48
N VAL A 275 10.53 16.35 -6.24
CA VAL A 275 9.35 16.47 -7.10
C VAL A 275 9.82 16.80 -8.52
N PHE A 276 8.96 16.54 -9.50
CA PHE A 276 9.24 16.91 -10.87
C PHE A 276 8.82 18.35 -11.13
N GLU A 277 9.74 19.16 -11.64
CA GLU A 277 9.47 20.48 -12.14
C GLU A 277 9.41 20.45 -13.67
N LEU A 278 8.42 21.15 -14.23
CA LEU A 278 8.29 21.23 -15.68
C LEU A 278 9.53 21.92 -16.28
N PRO A 279 10.13 21.35 -17.31
CA PRO A 279 11.30 21.94 -17.96
C PRO A 279 10.97 23.31 -18.57
N ALA A 280 11.96 24.20 -18.61
CA ALA A 280 11.82 25.51 -19.26
C ALA A 280 11.71 25.36 -20.81
N ASP A 281 12.25 24.29 -21.36
CA ASP A 281 12.26 24.01 -22.78
C ASP A 281 10.87 23.68 -23.31
N ALA A 282 10.46 24.38 -24.37
CA ALA A 282 9.12 24.28 -24.93
C ALA A 282 8.89 22.95 -25.68
N GLU A 283 9.94 22.38 -26.29
CA GLU A 283 9.84 21.12 -27.01
C GLU A 283 9.69 19.97 -26.06
N GLU A 284 10.46 19.97 -24.97
CA GLU A 284 10.34 18.97 -23.91
C GLU A 284 8.98 19.03 -23.22
N ARG A 285 8.46 20.23 -22.93
CA ARG A 285 7.08 20.40 -22.42
C ARG A 285 6.05 19.84 -23.37
N ARG A 286 6.18 20.08 -24.68
CA ARG A 286 5.26 19.52 -25.68
C ARG A 286 5.30 18.00 -25.68
N ARG A 287 6.50 17.40 -25.63
CA ARG A 287 6.67 15.95 -25.52
C ARG A 287 5.98 15.38 -24.28
N LEU A 288 6.08 16.04 -23.13
CA LEU A 288 5.40 15.63 -21.91
C LEU A 288 3.87 15.72 -22.03
N HIS A 289 3.35 16.77 -22.68
CA HIS A 289 1.92 16.90 -22.97
C HIS A 289 1.42 15.81 -23.94
N ASP A 290 2.23 15.42 -24.91
CA ASP A 290 1.89 14.31 -25.83
C ASP A 290 1.77 12.98 -25.07
N LEU A 291 2.59 12.76 -24.04
CA LEU A 291 2.46 11.58 -23.18
C LEU A 291 1.15 11.57 -22.37
N ILE A 292 0.65 12.73 -21.93
CA ILE A 292 -0.69 12.82 -21.31
C ILE A 292 -1.76 12.41 -22.32
N GLY A 293 -1.68 12.92 -23.56
CA GLY A 293 -2.59 12.56 -24.66
C GLY A 293 -2.59 11.06 -24.96
N GLN A 294 -1.40 10.45 -25.04
CA GLN A 294 -1.24 9.01 -25.24
C GLN A 294 -1.86 8.21 -24.08
N ALA A 295 -1.62 8.63 -22.84
CA ALA A 295 -2.17 7.98 -21.66
C ALA A 295 -3.70 8.00 -21.65
N LEU A 296 -4.31 9.14 -22.00
CA LEU A 296 -5.77 9.29 -22.08
C LEU A 296 -6.36 8.41 -23.20
N GLN A 297 -5.70 8.30 -24.34
CA GLN A 297 -6.09 7.39 -25.42
C GLN A 297 -6.01 5.93 -24.97
N ASP A 298 -4.92 5.52 -24.31
CA ASP A 298 -4.73 4.18 -23.79
C ASP A 298 -5.82 3.83 -22.74
N LEU A 299 -6.17 4.77 -21.87
CA LEU A 299 -7.28 4.63 -20.93
C LEU A 299 -8.61 4.50 -21.69
N GLY A 300 -8.83 5.28 -22.73
CA GLY A 300 -10.03 5.22 -23.57
C GLY A 300 -10.18 3.89 -24.32
N ARG A 301 -9.08 3.22 -24.66
CA ARG A 301 -9.12 1.87 -25.25
C ARG A 301 -9.67 0.83 -24.28
N GLN A 302 -9.43 1.02 -22.99
CA GLN A 302 -9.78 0.07 -21.92
C GLN A 302 -11.07 0.45 -21.20
N ASN A 303 -11.49 1.72 -21.24
CA ASN A 303 -12.60 2.26 -20.49
C ASN A 303 -13.56 3.04 -21.40
N LEU A 304 -14.76 2.51 -21.61
CA LEU A 304 -15.75 3.10 -22.52
C LEU A 304 -16.17 4.52 -22.12
N CYS A 305 -16.26 4.83 -20.81
CA CYS A 305 -16.59 6.16 -20.31
C CYS A 305 -15.55 7.19 -20.74
N VAL A 306 -14.25 6.88 -20.62
CA VAL A 306 -13.16 7.76 -21.10
C VAL A 306 -13.23 7.94 -22.60
N ARG A 307 -13.42 6.87 -23.37
CA ARG A 307 -13.55 6.92 -24.83
C ARG A 307 -14.69 7.83 -25.28
N ARG A 308 -15.85 7.75 -24.63
CA ARG A 308 -17.02 8.58 -24.95
C ARG A 308 -16.77 10.06 -24.62
N ALA A 309 -16.18 10.34 -23.45
CA ALA A 309 -15.87 11.70 -23.03
C ALA A 309 -14.85 12.38 -23.95
N LEU A 310 -13.78 11.67 -24.35
CA LEU A 310 -12.78 12.19 -25.29
C LEU A 310 -13.35 12.47 -26.69
N LYS A 311 -14.38 11.72 -27.13
CA LYS A 311 -15.08 12.00 -28.40
C LYS A 311 -16.03 13.17 -28.30
N ALA A 312 -16.70 13.34 -27.17
CA ALA A 312 -17.68 14.40 -26.94
C ALA A 312 -17.02 15.75 -26.68
N SER A 313 -15.83 15.75 -26.10
CA SER A 313 -15.04 16.95 -25.81
C SER A 313 -13.64 16.71 -26.35
N PRO A 314 -13.40 16.96 -27.67
CA PRO A 314 -12.05 16.92 -28.20
C PRO A 314 -11.26 17.97 -27.40
N LEU A 315 -10.50 17.50 -26.43
CA LEU A 315 -9.61 18.33 -25.64
C LEU A 315 -8.66 18.97 -26.63
N ASN A 316 -8.77 20.29 -26.80
CA ASN A 316 -7.64 21.08 -27.25
C ASN A 316 -6.54 20.78 -26.22
N ILE A 317 -5.60 19.92 -26.61
CA ILE A 317 -4.43 19.52 -25.82
C ILE A 317 -3.50 20.74 -25.65
N GLU A 318 -3.84 21.84 -26.34
CA GLU A 318 -3.17 23.10 -26.27
C GLU A 318 -3.57 23.86 -24.99
N THR A 319 -2.60 23.94 -24.10
CA THR A 319 -2.31 25.05 -23.21
C THR A 319 -3.40 25.52 -22.21
N ARG A 320 -3.56 24.77 -21.11
CA ARG A 320 -3.61 25.47 -19.82
C ARG A 320 -2.36 25.07 -19.03
N PRO A 321 -1.54 26.04 -18.57
CA PRO A 321 -0.45 25.74 -17.67
C PRO A 321 -1.06 25.06 -16.43
N VAL A 322 -0.49 23.93 -16.05
CA VAL A 322 -0.72 23.33 -14.74
C VAL A 322 -0.11 24.32 -13.76
N ALA A 323 -0.94 24.97 -12.95
CA ALA A 323 -0.52 25.90 -11.92
C ALA A 323 0.21 25.18 -10.80
#